data_f9fc5230eaa6f88e95b2bdecf65ea6e7
#
_entry.id   f9fc5230eaa6f88e95b2bdecf65ea6e7
#
_cell.length_a   1.000
_cell.length_b   1.000
_cell.length_c   1.000
_cell.angle_alpha   90.00
_cell.angle_beta   90.00
_cell.angle_gamma   90.00
#
_symmetry.space_group_name_H-M   'P 1'
#
loop_
_entity.id
_entity.type
_entity.pdbx_description
1 polymer ?
#
loop_
_entity_poly.entity_id
_entity_poly.type
_entity_poly.pdbx_seq_one_letter_code
_entity_poly.pdbx_strand_id
1 'polypeptide(L)'
;MKHQSGRHFLQIPGPTNVPDRVLRAIDNATVDHRGPAFQQMSMEVLAGLKQVFRTKAPVVIFPASGTGAWEAALVNTLSPGDRVLMYETGHFATLWQNMANRLGLSPEFIRGDWRRGADPSAIEARLADDAKHEIKAVCVVHNETSTGVTSRIAEVRKAMDRAQHPALLMVDTISSLASIDYRHDEWGVDVTVAGSQKGLMLPPGLSFNAVSDKALAAARGAKLPRSYWNWEEMIAANKDGWFPYTPATNLLYGLRVALRMLLEEEGLENVFKRHDRHAEAARRALRAWGLEIFCANPAEYSSSLTAALMPEGHSEIEFRHVVLENFNLSLGSGLSKVRDKVFRIGHLGDFNDLMLCGTLCGIEMGLELAGVPHRKGGVTAAMQYLASQPDAAGAKERAAA
;
A
#
# COMPACT_ATOMS: atom_id res chain seq x y z
N MET A 1 -17.76 11.26 23.21
CA MET A 1 -16.28 11.25 23.41
C MET A 1 -15.91 12.46 24.26
N LYS A 2 -15.06 12.29 25.28
CA LYS A 2 -14.49 13.43 26.00
C LYS A 2 -13.63 14.25 25.02
N HIS A 3 -13.72 15.57 25.11
CA HIS A 3 -12.82 16.47 24.37
C HIS A 3 -11.39 16.21 24.80
N GLN A 4 -10.51 15.92 23.84
CA GLN A 4 -9.08 15.82 24.07
C GLN A 4 -8.38 16.96 23.34
N SER A 5 -7.54 17.70 24.07
CA SER A 5 -6.78 18.82 23.50
C SER A 5 -5.67 18.32 22.57
N GLY A 6 -5.33 19.12 21.57
CA GLY A 6 -4.30 18.81 20.59
C GLY A 6 -4.82 18.02 19.38
N ARG A 7 -3.89 17.65 18.51
CA ARG A 7 -4.21 16.87 17.31
C ARG A 7 -4.30 15.38 17.64
N HIS A 8 -5.21 14.68 16.95
CA HIS A 8 -5.25 13.23 16.98
C HIS A 8 -4.02 12.63 16.28
N PHE A 9 -3.39 11.65 16.90
CA PHE A 9 -2.30 10.87 16.29
C PHE A 9 -2.88 9.68 15.53
N LEU A 10 -3.01 9.84 14.22
CA LEU A 10 -3.51 8.77 13.33
C LEU A 10 -2.32 7.93 12.82
N GLN A 11 -1.98 6.86 13.53
CA GLN A 11 -0.82 6.01 13.23
C GLN A 11 -1.21 4.57 12.89
N ILE A 12 -2.35 4.41 12.23
CA ILE A 12 -2.77 3.19 11.58
C ILE A 12 -2.07 3.03 10.21
N PRO A 13 -1.92 1.82 9.67
CA PRO A 13 -1.35 1.63 8.31
C PRO A 13 -2.31 2.05 7.19
N GLY A 14 -2.92 3.19 7.32
CA GLY A 14 -3.89 3.79 6.41
C GLY A 14 -5.37 3.52 6.78
N PRO A 15 -6.25 4.52 6.52
CA PRO A 15 -5.92 5.82 5.89
C PRO A 15 -4.83 6.58 6.64
N THR A 16 -3.96 7.28 5.88
CA THR A 16 -2.86 8.06 6.44
C THR A 16 -3.28 9.49 6.78
N ASN A 17 -2.44 10.19 7.53
CA ASN A 17 -2.58 11.64 7.64
C ASN A 17 -2.55 12.28 6.25
N VAL A 18 -3.43 13.24 6.03
CA VAL A 18 -3.50 14.01 4.78
C VAL A 18 -2.85 15.37 5.03
N PRO A 19 -1.84 15.78 4.23
CA PRO A 19 -1.22 17.07 4.38
C PRO A 19 -2.21 18.24 4.26
N ASP A 20 -2.08 19.28 5.07
CA ASP A 20 -2.98 20.44 5.06
C ASP A 20 -3.13 21.06 3.66
N ARG A 21 -2.06 21.09 2.86
CA ARG A 21 -2.09 21.64 1.50
C ARG A 21 -2.83 20.73 0.51
N VAL A 22 -2.84 19.43 0.75
CA VAL A 22 -3.66 18.49 -0.03
C VAL A 22 -5.14 18.68 0.34
N LEU A 23 -5.47 18.83 1.64
CA LEU A 23 -6.82 19.14 2.09
C LEU A 23 -7.33 20.46 1.47
N ARG A 24 -6.51 21.52 1.51
CA ARG A 24 -6.86 22.80 0.86
C ARG A 24 -7.07 22.67 -0.65
N ALA A 25 -6.32 21.80 -1.32
CA ALA A 25 -6.53 21.56 -2.74
C ALA A 25 -7.84 20.81 -3.01
N ILE A 26 -8.23 19.89 -2.13
CA ILE A 26 -9.53 19.17 -2.23
C ILE A 26 -10.71 20.13 -2.00
N ASP A 27 -10.54 21.17 -1.17
CA ASP A 27 -11.57 22.18 -0.83
C ASP A 27 -11.75 23.25 -1.94
N ASN A 28 -11.11 23.11 -3.09
CA ASN A 28 -11.36 23.99 -4.23
C ASN A 28 -12.79 23.86 -4.77
N ALA A 29 -13.30 24.96 -5.33
CA ALA A 29 -14.59 24.94 -6.03
C ALA A 29 -14.59 23.86 -7.13
N THR A 30 -15.69 23.12 -7.22
CA THR A 30 -15.87 22.12 -8.29
C THR A 30 -15.86 22.79 -9.65
N VAL A 31 -15.15 22.20 -10.60
CA VAL A 31 -15.01 22.69 -11.97
C VAL A 31 -15.79 21.85 -12.97
N ASP A 32 -16.05 22.41 -14.14
CA ASP A 32 -16.55 21.63 -15.28
C ASP A 32 -15.49 20.59 -15.69
N HIS A 33 -15.82 19.32 -15.50
CA HIS A 33 -14.95 18.18 -15.84
C HIS A 33 -14.81 17.94 -17.35
N ARG A 34 -15.46 18.77 -18.19
CA ARG A 34 -15.30 18.84 -19.65
C ARG A 34 -14.64 20.13 -20.11
N GLY A 35 -14.22 20.98 -19.18
CA GLY A 35 -13.55 22.25 -19.46
C GLY A 35 -12.03 22.11 -19.59
N PRO A 36 -11.35 23.07 -20.24
CA PRO A 36 -9.91 23.00 -20.50
C PRO A 36 -9.04 22.97 -19.23
N ALA A 37 -9.48 23.64 -18.16
CA ALA A 37 -8.75 23.62 -16.88
C ALA A 37 -8.72 22.24 -16.24
N PHE A 38 -9.82 21.48 -16.34
CA PHE A 38 -9.86 20.09 -15.90
C PHE A 38 -8.98 19.20 -16.78
N GLN A 39 -9.05 19.36 -18.10
CA GLN A 39 -8.22 18.60 -19.04
C GLN A 39 -6.73 18.72 -18.70
N GLN A 40 -6.24 19.96 -18.52
CA GLN A 40 -4.86 20.20 -18.15
C GLN A 40 -4.48 19.51 -16.85
N MET A 41 -5.29 19.68 -15.79
CA MET A 41 -5.07 19.02 -14.50
C MET A 41 -5.03 17.50 -14.62
N SER A 42 -5.96 16.93 -15.36
CA SER A 42 -6.04 15.49 -15.59
C SER A 42 -4.79 14.94 -16.28
N MET A 43 -4.30 15.63 -17.32
CA MET A 43 -3.07 15.25 -18.01
C MET A 43 -1.85 15.30 -17.09
N GLU A 44 -1.73 16.33 -16.23
CA GLU A 44 -0.66 16.43 -15.23
C GLU A 44 -0.73 15.24 -14.24
N VAL A 45 -1.93 14.91 -13.74
CA VAL A 45 -2.14 13.78 -12.82
C VAL A 45 -1.79 12.45 -13.47
N LEU A 46 -2.27 12.19 -14.70
CA LEU A 46 -1.98 10.95 -15.42
C LEU A 46 -0.48 10.79 -15.69
N ALA A 47 0.21 11.87 -16.05
CA ALA A 47 1.66 11.86 -16.25
C ALA A 47 2.43 11.61 -14.94
N GLY A 48 2.02 12.26 -13.85
CA GLY A 48 2.64 12.06 -12.53
C GLY A 48 2.45 10.64 -11.99
N LEU A 49 1.25 10.06 -12.18
CA LEU A 49 1.01 8.67 -11.79
C LEU A 49 1.94 7.69 -12.52
N LYS A 50 2.18 7.86 -13.81
CA LYS A 50 3.14 7.01 -14.54
C LYS A 50 4.53 7.03 -13.92
N GLN A 51 4.97 8.18 -13.42
CA GLN A 51 6.26 8.29 -12.73
C GLN A 51 6.25 7.53 -11.39
N VAL A 52 5.17 7.64 -10.59
CA VAL A 52 5.03 6.94 -9.31
C VAL A 52 5.00 5.43 -9.51
N PHE A 53 4.30 4.92 -10.53
CA PHE A 53 4.28 3.50 -10.88
C PHE A 53 5.55 3.02 -11.61
N ARG A 54 6.41 3.94 -12.05
CA ARG A 54 7.56 3.65 -12.90
C ARG A 54 7.17 2.87 -14.14
N THR A 55 6.22 3.42 -14.90
CA THR A 55 5.66 2.80 -16.09
C THR A 55 5.47 3.79 -17.22
N LYS A 56 5.60 3.31 -18.46
CA LYS A 56 5.16 4.00 -19.69
C LYS A 56 3.72 3.61 -20.07
N ALA A 57 3.23 2.53 -19.50
CA ALA A 57 1.89 2.01 -19.74
C ALA A 57 0.78 2.94 -19.22
N PRO A 58 -0.48 2.76 -19.64
CA PRO A 58 -1.61 3.48 -19.08
C PRO A 58 -1.79 3.23 -17.58
N VAL A 59 -2.13 4.29 -16.85
CA VAL A 59 -2.60 4.19 -15.46
C VAL A 59 -4.03 4.68 -15.43
N VAL A 60 -4.95 3.79 -15.11
CA VAL A 60 -6.39 4.03 -15.03
C VAL A 60 -6.78 4.47 -13.63
N ILE A 61 -7.65 5.48 -13.52
CA ILE A 61 -8.14 6.04 -12.27
C ILE A 61 -9.64 5.77 -12.13
N PHE A 62 -10.06 5.15 -11.00
CA PHE A 62 -11.46 5.00 -10.67
C PHE A 62 -11.80 5.69 -9.35
N PRO A 63 -12.98 6.32 -9.23
CA PRO A 63 -13.54 6.75 -7.95
C PRO A 63 -13.90 5.54 -7.09
N ALA A 64 -12.93 5.02 -6.34
CA ALA A 64 -13.08 3.80 -5.54
C ALA A 64 -11.99 3.68 -4.47
N SER A 65 -12.04 2.61 -3.67
CA SER A 65 -10.93 2.13 -2.85
C SER A 65 -10.06 1.14 -3.64
N GLY A 66 -8.91 0.75 -3.09
CA GLY A 66 -8.07 -0.31 -3.68
C GLY A 66 -8.81 -1.62 -3.94
N THR A 67 -9.86 -1.92 -3.16
CA THR A 67 -10.76 -3.07 -3.39
C THR A 67 -11.43 -3.00 -4.76
N GLY A 68 -11.87 -1.81 -5.20
CA GLY A 68 -12.43 -1.63 -6.54
C GLY A 68 -11.38 -1.85 -7.63
N ALA A 69 -10.11 -1.47 -7.39
CA ALA A 69 -9.04 -1.75 -8.35
C ALA A 69 -8.68 -3.25 -8.44
N TRP A 70 -8.84 -4.04 -7.37
CA TRP A 70 -8.76 -5.50 -7.43
C TRP A 70 -9.83 -6.06 -8.37
N GLU A 71 -11.09 -5.62 -8.19
CA GLU A 71 -12.19 -6.06 -9.04
C GLU A 71 -11.95 -5.67 -10.49
N ALA A 72 -11.57 -4.40 -10.75
CA ALA A 72 -11.24 -3.92 -12.08
C ALA A 72 -10.13 -4.76 -12.74
N ALA A 73 -9.08 -5.14 -12.01
CA ALA A 73 -8.02 -6.00 -12.53
C ALA A 73 -8.55 -7.36 -13.00
N LEU A 74 -9.36 -8.02 -12.17
CA LEU A 74 -9.90 -9.34 -12.47
C LEU A 74 -10.92 -9.32 -13.60
N VAL A 75 -11.90 -8.40 -13.57
CA VAL A 75 -12.97 -8.38 -14.57
C VAL A 75 -12.53 -7.90 -15.95
N ASN A 76 -11.44 -7.12 -16.03
CA ASN A 76 -10.90 -6.72 -17.31
C ASN A 76 -10.07 -7.80 -18.00
N THR A 77 -9.49 -8.76 -17.27
CA THR A 77 -8.47 -9.66 -17.82
C THR A 77 -8.88 -11.12 -17.88
N LEU A 78 -9.98 -11.50 -17.19
CA LEU A 78 -10.35 -12.88 -16.96
C LEU A 78 -11.77 -13.19 -17.41
N SER A 79 -12.04 -14.48 -17.57
CA SER A 79 -13.33 -15.06 -17.95
C SER A 79 -13.88 -15.95 -16.84
N PRO A 80 -15.21 -16.18 -16.77
CA PRO A 80 -15.78 -17.10 -15.78
C PRO A 80 -15.10 -18.47 -15.79
N GLY A 81 -14.72 -18.98 -14.62
CA GLY A 81 -14.04 -20.24 -14.43
C GLY A 81 -12.52 -20.22 -14.60
N ASP A 82 -11.93 -19.10 -15.05
CA ASP A 82 -10.47 -18.98 -15.19
C ASP A 82 -9.76 -19.26 -13.86
N ARG A 83 -8.66 -20.04 -13.92
CA ARG A 83 -7.81 -20.31 -12.77
C ARG A 83 -6.89 -19.15 -12.47
N VAL A 84 -6.79 -18.81 -11.17
CA VAL A 84 -5.93 -17.75 -10.67
C VAL A 84 -5.08 -18.29 -9.54
N LEU A 85 -3.76 -18.23 -9.67
CA LEU A 85 -2.85 -18.60 -8.60
C LEU A 85 -2.66 -17.42 -7.65
N MET A 86 -2.90 -17.61 -6.36
CA MET A 86 -2.79 -16.58 -5.33
C MET A 86 -1.97 -17.10 -4.14
N TYR A 87 -1.25 -16.21 -3.46
CA TYR A 87 -0.41 -16.58 -2.33
C TYR A 87 -0.93 -15.97 -1.02
N GLU A 88 -1.05 -16.77 0.04
CA GLU A 88 -1.55 -16.35 1.34
C GLU A 88 -0.45 -15.66 2.16
N THR A 89 -0.34 -14.34 2.06
CA THR A 89 0.58 -13.54 2.89
C THR A 89 -0.11 -12.87 4.08
N GLY A 90 -1.45 -12.82 4.07
CA GLY A 90 -2.23 -12.23 5.15
C GLY A 90 -3.71 -12.01 4.81
N HIS A 91 -4.29 -11.06 5.54
CA HIS A 91 -5.72 -10.77 5.43
C HIS A 91 -6.12 -10.22 4.05
N PHE A 92 -5.29 -9.31 3.47
CA PHE A 92 -5.64 -8.67 2.18
C PHE A 92 -5.49 -9.65 1.02
N ALA A 93 -4.51 -10.55 1.03
CA ALA A 93 -4.42 -11.65 0.09
C ALA A 93 -5.67 -12.56 0.17
N THR A 94 -6.16 -12.85 1.39
CA THR A 94 -7.38 -13.64 1.61
C THR A 94 -8.63 -12.90 1.10
N LEU A 95 -8.73 -11.58 1.29
CA LEU A 95 -9.85 -10.80 0.75
C LEU A 95 -9.87 -10.80 -0.78
N TRP A 96 -8.72 -10.68 -1.42
CA TRP A 96 -8.63 -10.71 -2.87
C TRP A 96 -9.00 -12.09 -3.43
N GLN A 97 -8.55 -13.16 -2.78
CA GLN A 97 -8.97 -14.54 -3.11
C GLN A 97 -10.49 -14.73 -2.97
N ASN A 98 -11.09 -14.20 -1.90
CA ASN A 98 -12.53 -14.26 -1.71
C ASN A 98 -13.29 -13.48 -2.80
N MET A 99 -12.75 -12.35 -3.27
CA MET A 99 -13.33 -11.61 -4.40
C MET A 99 -13.27 -12.44 -5.68
N ALA A 100 -12.13 -13.06 -5.99
CA ALA A 100 -12.00 -13.93 -7.16
C ALA A 100 -13.07 -15.04 -7.16
N ASN A 101 -13.30 -15.71 -6.02
CA ASN A 101 -14.38 -16.69 -5.87
C ASN A 101 -15.77 -16.11 -6.18
N ARG A 102 -16.09 -14.91 -5.64
CA ARG A 102 -17.39 -14.26 -5.84
C ARG A 102 -17.62 -13.83 -7.29
N LEU A 103 -16.56 -13.58 -8.04
CA LEU A 103 -16.61 -13.27 -9.47
C LEU A 103 -16.69 -14.52 -10.35
N GLY A 104 -16.78 -15.72 -9.76
CA GLY A 104 -16.88 -16.97 -10.50
C GLY A 104 -15.56 -17.44 -11.12
N LEU A 105 -14.43 -16.98 -10.58
CA LEU A 105 -13.10 -17.50 -10.91
C LEU A 105 -12.77 -18.73 -10.05
N SER A 106 -11.71 -19.44 -10.42
CA SER A 106 -11.20 -20.62 -9.71
C SER A 106 -9.84 -20.33 -9.07
N PRO A 107 -9.79 -19.64 -7.92
CA PRO A 107 -8.51 -19.31 -7.28
C PRO A 107 -7.89 -20.54 -6.61
N GLU A 108 -6.64 -20.82 -6.97
CA GLU A 108 -5.75 -21.71 -6.25
C GLU A 108 -4.95 -20.89 -5.24
N PHE A 109 -5.05 -21.23 -3.96
CA PHE A 109 -4.47 -20.43 -2.88
C PHE A 109 -3.31 -21.19 -2.21
N ILE A 110 -2.06 -20.83 -2.55
CA ILE A 110 -0.89 -21.37 -1.87
C ILE A 110 -0.89 -20.85 -0.43
N ARG A 111 -0.91 -21.77 0.54
CA ARG A 111 -0.96 -21.44 1.97
C ARG A 111 0.38 -20.91 2.46
N GLY A 112 0.33 -19.82 3.25
CA GLY A 112 1.47 -19.21 3.92
C GLY A 112 1.25 -19.09 5.43
N ASP A 113 2.32 -18.80 6.16
CA ASP A 113 2.32 -18.66 7.62
C ASP A 113 2.02 -17.23 8.10
N TRP A 114 1.79 -16.31 7.18
CA TRP A 114 1.55 -14.88 7.41
C TRP A 114 2.76 -14.10 7.97
N ARG A 115 3.86 -14.77 8.27
CA ARG A 115 5.08 -14.17 8.80
C ARG A 115 6.17 -13.96 7.75
N ARG A 116 5.88 -14.39 6.50
CA ARG A 116 6.80 -14.31 5.36
C ARG A 116 6.07 -13.83 4.12
N GLY A 117 6.83 -13.25 3.17
CA GLY A 117 6.34 -12.88 1.84
C GLY A 117 5.99 -14.10 0.99
N ALA A 118 5.44 -13.85 -0.19
CA ALA A 118 5.19 -14.91 -1.15
C ALA A 118 6.52 -15.61 -1.52
N ASP A 119 6.52 -16.94 -1.45
CA ASP A 119 7.67 -17.76 -1.82
C ASP A 119 7.73 -17.94 -3.35
N PRO A 120 8.74 -17.36 -4.03
CA PRO A 120 8.89 -17.50 -5.47
C PRO A 120 9.05 -18.96 -5.91
N SER A 121 9.69 -19.80 -5.09
CA SER A 121 9.94 -21.21 -5.43
C SER A 121 8.65 -22.02 -5.44
N ALA A 122 7.73 -21.75 -4.50
CA ALA A 122 6.41 -22.39 -4.49
C ALA A 122 5.56 -21.96 -5.69
N ILE A 123 5.64 -20.69 -6.10
CA ILE A 123 4.97 -20.19 -7.30
C ILE A 123 5.55 -20.85 -8.55
N GLU A 124 6.89 -20.92 -8.67
CA GLU A 124 7.59 -21.58 -9.79
C GLU A 124 7.16 -23.04 -9.94
N ALA A 125 7.26 -23.81 -8.85
CA ALA A 125 6.88 -25.22 -8.85
C ALA A 125 5.44 -25.43 -9.31
N ARG A 126 4.49 -24.61 -8.76
CA ARG A 126 3.08 -24.73 -9.13
C ARG A 126 2.83 -24.38 -10.61
N LEU A 127 3.53 -23.38 -11.16
CA LEU A 127 3.40 -23.02 -12.57
C LEU A 127 4.05 -24.03 -13.50
N ALA A 128 5.18 -24.64 -13.10
CA ALA A 128 5.83 -25.71 -13.86
C ALA A 128 4.93 -26.96 -13.96
N ASP A 129 4.11 -27.24 -12.94
CA ASP A 129 3.13 -28.34 -12.94
C ASP A 129 1.91 -28.03 -13.82
N ASP A 130 1.68 -26.77 -14.21
CA ASP A 130 0.57 -26.37 -15.08
C ASP A 130 0.92 -26.44 -16.58
N ALA A 131 1.29 -27.62 -17.05
CA ALA A 131 1.72 -27.85 -18.43
C ALA A 131 0.68 -27.44 -19.50
N LYS A 132 -0.59 -27.30 -19.13
CA LYS A 132 -1.66 -26.85 -20.02
C LYS A 132 -1.88 -25.34 -20.00
N HIS A 133 -1.17 -24.61 -19.17
CA HIS A 133 -1.30 -23.17 -18.96
C HIS A 133 -2.76 -22.75 -18.64
N GLU A 134 -3.40 -23.49 -17.75
CA GLU A 134 -4.78 -23.22 -17.33
C GLU A 134 -4.83 -22.04 -16.34
N ILE A 135 -3.75 -21.78 -15.60
CA ILE A 135 -3.61 -20.61 -14.73
C ILE A 135 -3.44 -19.36 -15.61
N LYS A 136 -4.38 -18.42 -15.50
CA LYS A 136 -4.40 -17.19 -16.32
C LYS A 136 -3.72 -15.99 -15.65
N ALA A 137 -3.70 -15.97 -14.32
CA ALA A 137 -3.04 -14.91 -13.56
C ALA A 137 -2.39 -15.44 -12.29
N VAL A 138 -1.30 -14.78 -11.87
CA VAL A 138 -0.68 -14.91 -10.56
C VAL A 138 -0.91 -13.61 -9.82
N CYS A 139 -1.57 -13.64 -8.66
CA CYS A 139 -1.89 -12.47 -7.85
C CYS A 139 -1.08 -12.49 -6.57
N VAL A 140 -0.29 -11.44 -6.34
CA VAL A 140 0.60 -11.31 -5.17
C VAL A 140 0.41 -9.95 -4.51
N VAL A 141 0.30 -9.93 -3.17
CA VAL A 141 0.34 -8.70 -2.40
C VAL A 141 1.80 -8.32 -2.16
N HIS A 142 2.21 -7.15 -2.67
CA HIS A 142 3.59 -6.64 -2.50
C HIS A 142 3.87 -6.32 -1.03
N ASN A 143 3.01 -5.55 -0.39
CA ASN A 143 3.12 -5.23 1.03
C ASN A 143 1.83 -5.60 1.76
N GLU A 144 1.85 -6.65 2.55
CA GLU A 144 0.68 -7.12 3.28
C GLU A 144 0.46 -6.27 4.54
N THR A 145 -0.55 -5.43 4.47
CA THR A 145 -0.83 -4.43 5.52
C THR A 145 -1.22 -5.07 6.86
N SER A 146 -1.76 -6.28 6.85
CA SER A 146 -2.17 -6.97 8.08
C SER A 146 -1.00 -7.52 8.88
N THR A 147 0.16 -7.74 8.26
CA THR A 147 1.30 -8.47 8.82
C THR A 147 2.61 -7.69 8.83
N GLY A 148 2.72 -6.62 8.02
CA GLY A 148 3.97 -5.88 7.84
C GLY A 148 5.04 -6.67 7.07
N VAL A 149 4.59 -7.55 6.18
CA VAL A 149 5.44 -8.40 5.35
C VAL A 149 5.45 -7.89 3.91
N THR A 150 6.63 -7.80 3.30
CA THR A 150 6.82 -7.40 1.91
C THR A 150 7.26 -8.60 1.07
N SER A 151 6.55 -8.88 -0.04
CA SER A 151 6.90 -9.91 -1.02
C SER A 151 7.90 -9.37 -2.05
N ARG A 152 8.84 -10.21 -2.47
CA ARG A 152 9.89 -9.85 -3.43
C ARG A 152 9.38 -10.03 -4.86
N ILE A 153 8.70 -9.03 -5.41
CA ILE A 153 7.98 -9.12 -6.71
C ILE A 153 8.93 -9.42 -7.88
N ALA A 154 10.12 -8.82 -7.91
CA ALA A 154 11.11 -9.12 -8.94
C ALA A 154 11.51 -10.61 -8.95
N GLU A 155 11.60 -11.25 -7.77
CA GLU A 155 11.89 -12.68 -7.67
C GLU A 155 10.70 -13.55 -8.08
N VAL A 156 9.47 -13.11 -7.79
CA VAL A 156 8.24 -13.75 -8.30
C VAL A 156 8.23 -13.72 -9.83
N ARG A 157 8.54 -12.57 -10.46
CA ARG A 157 8.63 -12.47 -11.93
C ARG A 157 9.66 -13.45 -12.49
N LYS A 158 10.88 -13.48 -11.93
CA LYS A 158 11.92 -14.41 -12.34
C LYS A 158 11.48 -15.87 -12.21
N ALA A 159 10.73 -16.23 -11.16
CA ALA A 159 10.19 -17.56 -10.96
C ALA A 159 9.17 -17.93 -12.07
N MET A 160 8.28 -17.02 -12.43
CA MET A 160 7.34 -17.18 -13.55
C MET A 160 8.08 -17.35 -14.89
N ASP A 161 9.17 -16.60 -15.10
CA ASP A 161 9.98 -16.67 -16.32
C ASP A 161 10.74 -18.02 -16.42
N ARG A 162 11.29 -18.53 -15.29
CA ARG A 162 11.91 -19.87 -15.26
C ARG A 162 10.91 -20.99 -15.54
N ALA A 163 9.69 -20.85 -15.03
CA ALA A 163 8.59 -21.77 -15.37
C ALA A 163 8.10 -21.61 -16.82
N GLN A 164 8.57 -20.60 -17.56
CA GLN A 164 8.11 -20.25 -18.91
C GLN A 164 6.58 -20.12 -19.02
N HIS A 165 5.93 -19.62 -17.98
CA HIS A 165 4.48 -19.61 -17.87
C HIS A 165 3.87 -18.29 -18.35
N PRO A 166 2.84 -18.31 -19.25
CA PRO A 166 2.27 -17.12 -19.88
C PRO A 166 1.30 -16.34 -19.00
N ALA A 167 0.99 -16.77 -17.78
CA ALA A 167 0.06 -16.08 -16.88
C ALA A 167 0.42 -14.60 -16.69
N LEU A 168 -0.60 -13.78 -16.44
CA LEU A 168 -0.41 -12.38 -16.03
C LEU A 168 0.14 -12.32 -14.60
N LEU A 169 1.06 -11.39 -14.33
CA LEU A 169 1.45 -11.03 -12.97
C LEU A 169 0.65 -9.83 -12.51
N MET A 170 -0.20 -10.00 -11.51
CA MET A 170 -1.00 -8.95 -10.89
C MET A 170 -0.48 -8.67 -9.48
N VAL A 171 -0.19 -7.42 -9.16
CA VAL A 171 0.43 -7.04 -7.91
C VAL A 171 -0.40 -5.99 -7.18
N ASP A 172 -0.76 -6.29 -5.93
CA ASP A 172 -1.36 -5.32 -5.02
C ASP A 172 -0.25 -4.50 -4.36
N THR A 173 -0.25 -3.21 -4.65
CA THR A 173 0.65 -2.21 -4.06
C THR A 173 -0.10 -1.19 -3.20
N ILE A 174 -1.32 -1.48 -2.77
CA ILE A 174 -2.18 -0.51 -2.07
C ILE A 174 -1.42 0.14 -0.91
N SER A 175 -0.65 -0.60 -0.12
CA SER A 175 0.09 -0.06 1.01
C SER A 175 1.59 0.10 0.79
N SER A 176 2.08 -0.13 -0.42
CA SER A 176 3.50 0.04 -0.78
C SER A 176 3.76 1.16 -1.77
N LEU A 177 2.83 1.43 -2.70
CA LEU A 177 3.04 2.46 -3.72
C LEU A 177 3.32 3.82 -3.07
N ALA A 178 4.33 4.54 -3.59
CA ALA A 178 4.83 5.79 -3.05
C ALA A 178 5.32 5.72 -1.58
N SER A 179 5.62 4.52 -1.06
CA SER A 179 6.20 4.32 0.27
C SER A 179 7.37 3.34 0.25
N ILE A 180 7.31 2.34 -0.63
CA ILE A 180 8.33 1.32 -0.84
C ILE A 180 8.73 1.37 -2.30
N ASP A 181 10.00 1.17 -2.65
CA ASP A 181 10.44 1.09 -4.04
C ASP A 181 9.65 0.03 -4.80
N TYR A 182 9.01 0.47 -5.88
CA TYR A 182 8.18 -0.37 -6.74
C TYR A 182 8.38 0.01 -8.20
N ARG A 183 8.53 -0.98 -9.08
CA ARG A 183 8.95 -0.78 -10.47
C ARG A 183 8.12 -1.62 -11.43
N HIS A 184 6.97 -1.09 -11.86
CA HIS A 184 6.01 -1.82 -12.69
C HIS A 184 6.65 -2.42 -13.95
N ASP A 185 7.28 -1.58 -14.79
CA ASP A 185 7.83 -2.03 -16.07
C ASP A 185 9.09 -2.90 -15.85
N GLU A 186 10.02 -2.46 -15.00
CA GLU A 186 11.28 -3.15 -14.76
C GLU A 186 11.08 -4.56 -14.20
N TRP A 187 10.07 -4.74 -13.34
CA TRP A 187 9.76 -6.04 -12.76
C TRP A 187 8.78 -6.86 -13.60
N GLY A 188 8.43 -6.40 -14.81
CA GLY A 188 7.56 -7.12 -15.73
C GLY A 188 6.17 -7.42 -15.16
N VAL A 189 5.62 -6.50 -14.38
CA VAL A 189 4.27 -6.63 -13.82
C VAL A 189 3.24 -6.31 -14.90
N ASP A 190 2.19 -7.10 -14.98
CA ASP A 190 1.14 -6.91 -16.00
C ASP A 190 0.02 -6.01 -15.50
N VAL A 191 -0.37 -6.13 -14.23
CA VAL A 191 -1.36 -5.26 -13.60
C VAL A 191 -0.90 -4.87 -12.21
N THR A 192 -0.81 -3.57 -11.94
CA THR A 192 -0.60 -3.05 -10.59
C THR A 192 -1.88 -2.45 -10.05
N VAL A 193 -2.19 -2.78 -8.80
CA VAL A 193 -3.36 -2.27 -8.08
C VAL A 193 -2.90 -1.33 -6.96
N ALA A 194 -3.51 -0.13 -6.85
CA ALA A 194 -3.20 0.82 -5.79
C ALA A 194 -4.43 1.61 -5.33
N GLY A 195 -4.28 2.36 -4.23
CA GLY A 195 -5.31 3.22 -3.65
C GLY A 195 -4.76 4.53 -3.12
N SER A 196 -5.61 5.55 -3.03
CA SER A 196 -5.21 6.93 -2.71
C SER A 196 -4.80 7.17 -1.25
N GLN A 197 -5.39 6.43 -0.31
CA GLN A 197 -5.33 6.72 1.13
C GLN A 197 -4.10 6.13 1.85
N LYS A 198 -3.03 5.88 1.12
CA LYS A 198 -1.77 5.29 1.60
C LYS A 198 -0.61 6.22 1.28
N GLY A 199 0.42 5.74 0.60
CA GLY A 199 1.59 6.56 0.23
C GLY A 199 1.28 7.78 -0.63
N LEU A 200 0.15 7.80 -1.33
CA LEU A 200 -0.29 8.98 -2.09
C LEU A 200 -0.91 10.09 -1.22
N MET A 201 -1.04 9.89 0.08
CA MET A 201 -1.39 10.93 1.08
C MET A 201 -2.74 11.63 0.84
N LEU A 202 -3.72 10.97 0.20
CA LEU A 202 -5.07 11.48 0.02
C LEU A 202 -6.06 10.81 0.98
N PRO A 203 -7.26 11.38 1.13
CA PRO A 203 -8.40 10.61 1.65
C PRO A 203 -8.71 9.37 0.78
N PRO A 204 -9.41 8.36 1.32
CA PRO A 204 -9.99 7.30 0.51
C PRO A 204 -10.90 7.88 -0.58
N GLY A 205 -10.92 7.28 -1.77
CA GLY A 205 -11.83 7.68 -2.84
C GLY A 205 -11.29 7.57 -4.25
N LEU A 206 -9.98 7.32 -4.43
CA LEU A 206 -9.40 6.99 -5.73
C LEU A 206 -8.69 5.64 -5.68
N SER A 207 -8.80 4.90 -6.75
CA SER A 207 -8.06 3.65 -6.98
C SER A 207 -7.42 3.64 -8.37
N PHE A 208 -6.38 2.83 -8.53
CA PHE A 208 -5.53 2.89 -9.71
C PHE A 208 -5.19 1.50 -10.22
N ASN A 209 -5.15 1.36 -11.56
CA ASN A 209 -4.55 0.21 -12.23
C ASN A 209 -3.50 0.70 -13.24
N ALA A 210 -2.23 0.33 -13.06
CA ALA A 210 -1.26 0.39 -14.15
C ALA A 210 -1.35 -0.92 -14.94
N VAL A 211 -1.37 -0.83 -16.27
CA VAL A 211 -1.81 -1.95 -17.14
C VAL A 211 -0.83 -2.13 -18.29
N SER A 212 -0.14 -3.28 -18.37
CA SER A 212 0.79 -3.62 -19.46
C SER A 212 0.06 -3.90 -20.78
N ASP A 213 0.79 -3.86 -21.90
CA ASP A 213 0.27 -4.25 -23.21
C ASP A 213 -0.23 -5.71 -23.20
N LYS A 214 0.42 -6.61 -22.45
CA LYS A 214 0.00 -8.00 -22.28
C LYS A 214 -1.36 -8.09 -21.58
N ALA A 215 -1.57 -7.30 -20.51
CA ALA A 215 -2.85 -7.24 -19.82
C ALA A 215 -3.95 -6.61 -20.72
N LEU A 216 -3.62 -5.58 -21.51
CA LEU A 216 -4.55 -5.00 -22.49
C LEU A 216 -4.90 -6.01 -23.59
N ALA A 217 -3.97 -6.86 -24.03
CA ALA A 217 -4.25 -7.94 -24.96
C ALA A 217 -5.19 -8.97 -24.34
N ALA A 218 -4.99 -9.36 -23.08
CA ALA A 218 -5.90 -10.25 -22.35
C ALA A 218 -7.30 -9.64 -22.19
N ALA A 219 -7.38 -8.32 -21.96
CA ALA A 219 -8.65 -7.62 -21.77
C ALA A 219 -9.59 -7.68 -22.98
N ARG A 220 -9.05 -7.76 -24.20
CA ARG A 220 -9.85 -7.96 -25.42
C ARG A 220 -10.57 -9.29 -25.48
N GLY A 221 -10.03 -10.34 -24.84
CA GLY A 221 -10.60 -11.68 -24.82
C GLY A 221 -11.40 -12.02 -23.55
N ALA A 222 -11.32 -11.18 -22.53
CA ALA A 222 -11.95 -11.41 -21.22
C ALA A 222 -13.48 -11.30 -21.29
N LYS A 223 -14.17 -12.23 -20.60
CA LYS A 223 -15.63 -12.37 -20.65
C LYS A 223 -16.35 -12.10 -19.33
N LEU A 224 -15.64 -11.80 -18.24
CA LEU A 224 -16.30 -11.31 -17.03
C LEU A 224 -17.06 -10.02 -17.35
N PRO A 225 -18.32 -9.87 -16.89
CA PRO A 225 -19.11 -8.68 -17.16
C PRO A 225 -18.47 -7.46 -16.48
N ARG A 226 -18.35 -6.36 -17.21
CA ARG A 226 -17.86 -5.09 -16.73
C ARG A 226 -18.54 -3.94 -17.47
N SER A 227 -18.83 -2.87 -16.77
CA SER A 227 -19.31 -1.61 -17.32
C SER A 227 -18.52 -0.47 -16.70
N TYR A 228 -18.75 -0.20 -15.42
CA TYR A 228 -18.04 0.85 -14.69
C TYR A 228 -16.51 0.68 -14.70
N TRP A 229 -16.01 -0.54 -14.59
CA TRP A 229 -14.58 -0.88 -14.53
C TRP A 229 -13.91 -1.02 -15.90
N ASN A 230 -14.51 -0.57 -17.00
CA ASN A 230 -14.01 -0.78 -18.34
C ASN A 230 -12.72 0.03 -18.61
N TRP A 231 -11.58 -0.65 -18.72
CA TRP A 231 -10.30 -0.01 -19.02
C TRP A 231 -10.24 0.59 -20.42
N GLU A 232 -10.84 -0.04 -21.42
CA GLU A 232 -10.77 0.41 -22.80
C GLU A 232 -11.40 1.81 -22.97
N GLU A 233 -12.60 2.00 -22.41
CA GLU A 233 -13.28 3.29 -22.42
C GLU A 233 -12.51 4.36 -21.63
N MET A 234 -11.99 3.97 -20.45
CA MET A 234 -11.22 4.87 -19.61
C MET A 234 -9.93 5.31 -20.31
N ILE A 235 -9.15 4.38 -20.87
CA ILE A 235 -7.90 4.67 -21.57
C ILE A 235 -8.16 5.51 -22.82
N ALA A 236 -9.25 5.22 -23.55
CA ALA A 236 -9.63 6.01 -24.72
C ALA A 236 -9.90 7.47 -24.35
N ALA A 237 -10.67 7.72 -23.30
CA ALA A 237 -10.96 9.08 -22.82
C ALA A 237 -9.71 9.76 -22.23
N ASN A 238 -8.89 9.04 -21.47
CA ASN A 238 -7.69 9.58 -20.81
C ASN A 238 -6.60 10.03 -21.79
N LYS A 239 -6.60 9.57 -23.07
CA LYS A 239 -5.66 10.05 -24.10
C LYS A 239 -5.70 11.57 -24.27
N ASP A 240 -6.88 12.14 -24.16
CA ASP A 240 -7.12 13.57 -24.28
C ASP A 240 -7.40 14.25 -22.93
N GLY A 241 -7.13 13.56 -21.81
CA GLY A 241 -7.34 14.07 -20.46
C GLY A 241 -8.79 14.03 -19.98
N TRP A 242 -9.68 13.30 -20.66
CA TRP A 242 -11.09 13.17 -20.30
C TRP A 242 -11.37 11.85 -19.57
N PHE A 243 -12.58 11.73 -19.02
CA PHE A 243 -13.11 10.52 -18.38
C PHE A 243 -14.44 10.13 -19.04
N PRO A 244 -14.76 8.84 -19.17
CA PRO A 244 -16.01 8.40 -19.81
C PRO A 244 -17.26 8.73 -18.96
N TYR A 245 -17.07 9.00 -17.66
CA TYR A 245 -18.10 9.44 -16.71
C TYR A 245 -17.51 10.46 -15.75
N THR A 246 -18.37 11.10 -14.94
CA THR A 246 -17.93 12.16 -14.01
C THR A 246 -16.89 11.65 -13.01
N PRO A 247 -15.67 12.17 -13.03
CA PRO A 247 -14.61 11.78 -12.10
C PRO A 247 -14.75 12.49 -10.76
N ALA A 248 -14.00 12.04 -9.76
CA ALA A 248 -13.90 12.70 -8.46
C ALA A 248 -12.99 13.95 -8.56
N THR A 249 -13.45 15.02 -9.19
CA THR A 249 -12.68 16.22 -9.55
C THR A 249 -11.88 16.80 -8.39
N ASN A 250 -12.51 16.95 -7.21
CA ASN A 250 -11.87 17.54 -6.05
C ASN A 250 -10.72 16.66 -5.50
N LEU A 251 -10.88 15.33 -5.53
CA LEU A 251 -9.78 14.42 -5.17
C LEU A 251 -8.62 14.47 -6.16
N LEU A 252 -8.88 14.73 -7.45
CA LEU A 252 -7.83 14.91 -8.45
C LEU A 252 -7.01 16.19 -8.21
N TYR A 253 -7.62 17.27 -7.71
CA TYR A 253 -6.86 18.45 -7.25
C TYR A 253 -5.90 18.09 -6.13
N GLY A 254 -6.38 17.34 -5.12
CA GLY A 254 -5.52 16.84 -4.04
C GLY A 254 -4.41 15.94 -4.55
N LEU A 255 -4.73 15.03 -5.49
CA LEU A 255 -3.76 14.12 -6.09
C LEU A 255 -2.65 14.86 -6.84
N ARG A 256 -3.00 15.91 -7.62
CA ARG A 256 -2.02 16.75 -8.29
C ARG A 256 -1.01 17.35 -7.31
N VAL A 257 -1.49 17.87 -6.17
CA VAL A 257 -0.61 18.43 -5.13
C VAL A 257 0.26 17.35 -4.48
N ALA A 258 -0.33 16.20 -4.15
CA ALA A 258 0.42 15.08 -3.57
C ALA A 258 1.51 14.55 -4.52
N LEU A 259 1.21 14.44 -5.82
CA LEU A 259 2.19 14.03 -6.84
C LEU A 259 3.35 15.04 -6.94
N ARG A 260 3.08 16.35 -6.88
CA ARG A 260 4.13 17.37 -6.85
C ARG A 260 5.03 17.22 -5.61
N MET A 261 4.44 17.01 -4.44
CA MET A 261 5.19 16.76 -3.20
C MET A 261 6.13 15.55 -3.34
N LEU A 262 5.62 14.45 -3.90
CA LEU A 262 6.36 13.19 -4.01
C LEU A 262 7.43 13.20 -5.11
N LEU A 263 7.15 13.86 -6.25
CA LEU A 263 7.99 13.78 -7.44
C LEU A 263 8.97 14.93 -7.58
N GLU A 264 8.51 16.17 -7.29
CA GLU A 264 9.27 17.39 -7.57
C GLU A 264 9.95 17.92 -6.30
N GLU A 265 9.27 17.89 -5.14
CA GLU A 265 9.77 18.52 -3.92
C GLU A 265 10.68 17.58 -3.12
N GLU A 266 10.23 16.34 -2.84
CA GLU A 266 11.03 15.36 -2.11
C GLU A 266 11.81 14.43 -3.05
N GLY A 267 11.19 13.97 -4.13
CA GLY A 267 11.69 12.95 -5.04
C GLY A 267 11.49 11.53 -4.49
N LEU A 268 10.98 10.60 -5.33
CA LEU A 268 10.59 9.25 -4.90
C LEU A 268 11.69 8.48 -4.16
N GLU A 269 12.96 8.62 -4.59
CA GLU A 269 14.08 7.94 -3.92
C GLU A 269 14.28 8.41 -2.48
N ASN A 270 14.04 9.69 -2.21
CA ASN A 270 14.12 10.24 -0.86
C ASN A 270 12.89 9.84 -0.05
N VAL A 271 11.71 9.81 -0.68
CA VAL A 271 10.48 9.28 -0.05
C VAL A 271 10.71 7.84 0.45
N PHE A 272 11.31 6.97 -0.35
CA PHE A 272 11.60 5.59 0.06
C PHE A 272 12.62 5.53 1.20
N LYS A 273 13.72 6.29 1.10
CA LYS A 273 14.74 6.38 2.17
C LYS A 273 14.14 6.87 3.49
N ARG A 274 13.24 7.86 3.45
CA ARG A 274 12.54 8.36 4.63
C ARG A 274 11.67 7.28 5.27
N HIS A 275 10.91 6.52 4.46
CA HIS A 275 10.11 5.41 4.95
C HIS A 275 10.97 4.30 5.56
N ASP A 276 12.07 3.91 4.91
CA ASP A 276 13.01 2.90 5.42
C ASP A 276 13.60 3.33 6.76
N ARG A 277 13.99 4.61 6.88
CA ARG A 277 14.55 5.19 8.09
C ARG A 277 13.53 5.20 9.24
N HIS A 278 12.30 5.62 9.00
CA HIS A 278 11.24 5.60 10.00
C HIS A 278 10.88 4.16 10.43
N ALA A 279 10.82 3.25 9.48
CA ALA A 279 10.55 1.84 9.75
C ALA A 279 11.65 1.23 10.63
N GLU A 280 12.93 1.50 10.36
CA GLU A 280 14.02 0.99 11.19
C GLU A 280 14.00 1.61 12.59
N ALA A 281 13.69 2.90 12.73
CA ALA A 281 13.53 3.53 14.03
C ALA A 281 12.40 2.88 14.86
N ALA A 282 11.25 2.61 14.24
CA ALA A 282 10.15 1.90 14.88
C ALA A 282 10.55 0.47 15.33
N ARG A 283 11.25 -0.26 14.46
CA ARG A 283 11.74 -1.61 14.80
C ARG A 283 12.78 -1.61 15.93
N ARG A 284 13.64 -0.58 16.00
CA ARG A 284 14.58 -0.41 17.12
C ARG A 284 13.86 -0.17 18.44
N ALA A 285 12.79 0.62 18.44
CA ALA A 285 11.96 0.81 19.62
C ALA A 285 11.36 -0.52 20.08
N LEU A 286 10.76 -1.29 19.18
CA LEU A 286 10.18 -2.60 19.52
C LEU A 286 11.22 -3.56 20.10
N ARG A 287 12.40 -3.68 19.49
CA ARG A 287 13.48 -4.54 20.01
C ARG A 287 13.96 -4.09 21.40
N ALA A 288 14.06 -2.77 21.60
CA ALA A 288 14.46 -2.25 22.92
C ALA A 288 13.40 -2.53 23.98
N TRP A 289 12.11 -2.41 23.68
CA TRP A 289 11.02 -2.84 24.57
C TRP A 289 11.00 -4.35 24.82
N GLY A 290 11.63 -5.15 23.95
CA GLY A 290 11.60 -6.61 24.00
C GLY A 290 10.35 -7.19 23.33
N LEU A 291 9.67 -6.42 22.50
CA LEU A 291 8.54 -6.88 21.70
C LEU A 291 9.01 -7.54 20.40
N GLU A 292 8.33 -8.61 20.01
CA GLU A 292 8.64 -9.34 18.78
C GLU A 292 8.00 -8.65 17.56
N ILE A 293 8.79 -8.45 16.50
CA ILE A 293 8.28 -8.02 15.19
C ILE A 293 7.60 -9.23 14.54
N PHE A 294 6.38 -9.04 14.06
CA PHE A 294 5.58 -10.16 13.52
C PHE A 294 6.21 -10.79 12.27
N CYS A 295 6.71 -10.00 11.33
CA CYS A 295 7.46 -10.53 10.19
C CYS A 295 8.72 -11.25 10.65
N ALA A 296 8.90 -12.50 10.21
CA ALA A 296 10.00 -13.34 10.67
C ALA A 296 11.32 -13.10 9.91
N ASN A 297 11.24 -12.58 8.68
CA ASN A 297 12.41 -12.38 7.82
C ASN A 297 12.77 -10.89 7.71
N PRO A 298 13.92 -10.44 8.22
CA PRO A 298 14.34 -9.04 8.12
C PRO A 298 14.39 -8.49 6.70
N ALA A 299 14.67 -9.33 5.69
CA ALA A 299 14.69 -8.94 4.29
C ALA A 299 13.28 -8.69 3.70
N GLU A 300 12.25 -9.01 4.44
CA GLU A 300 10.83 -8.88 4.05
C GLU A 300 10.07 -7.90 4.98
N TYR A 301 10.79 -7.14 5.81
CA TYR A 301 10.19 -6.11 6.64
C TYR A 301 9.57 -5.00 5.79
N SER A 302 8.36 -4.61 6.14
CA SER A 302 7.68 -3.48 5.51
C SER A 302 8.32 -2.14 5.91
N SER A 303 8.46 -1.23 4.95
CA SER A 303 8.86 0.16 5.20
C SER A 303 7.66 1.10 5.43
N SER A 304 6.42 0.63 5.23
CA SER A 304 5.21 1.43 5.43
C SER A 304 4.53 1.21 6.79
N LEU A 305 4.78 0.08 7.43
CA LEU A 305 4.26 -0.25 8.77
C LEU A 305 5.15 -1.25 9.50
N THR A 306 5.02 -1.28 10.80
CA THR A 306 5.61 -2.33 11.64
C THR A 306 4.50 -3.01 12.46
N ALA A 307 4.39 -4.33 12.31
CA ALA A 307 3.47 -5.15 13.08
C ALA A 307 4.22 -5.79 14.27
N ALA A 308 3.68 -5.66 15.47
CA ALA A 308 4.26 -6.14 16.71
C ALA A 308 3.36 -7.18 17.37
N LEU A 309 3.94 -8.30 17.80
CA LEU A 309 3.25 -9.29 18.63
C LEU A 309 3.07 -8.76 20.05
N MET A 310 1.88 -8.94 20.59
CA MET A 310 1.64 -8.77 22.02
C MET A 310 2.26 -9.93 22.78
N PRO A 311 2.84 -9.68 23.96
CA PRO A 311 3.25 -10.75 24.87
C PRO A 311 2.07 -11.66 25.23
N GLU A 312 2.36 -12.92 25.50
CA GLU A 312 1.34 -13.91 25.90
C GLU A 312 0.54 -13.42 27.11
N GLY A 313 -0.79 -13.61 27.06
CA GLY A 313 -1.71 -13.17 28.12
C GLY A 313 -2.13 -11.69 28.03
N HIS A 314 -1.64 -10.92 27.02
CA HIS A 314 -2.01 -9.51 26.84
C HIS A 314 -2.76 -9.28 25.53
N SER A 315 -3.87 -8.52 25.63
CA SER A 315 -4.76 -8.17 24.50
C SER A 315 -4.28 -6.92 23.75
N GLU A 316 -4.12 -7.01 22.42
CA GLU A 316 -3.87 -5.82 21.60
C GLU A 316 -5.08 -4.88 21.57
N ILE A 317 -6.29 -5.42 21.73
CA ILE A 317 -7.52 -4.63 21.74
C ILE A 317 -7.55 -3.72 22.98
N GLU A 318 -7.27 -4.29 24.15
CA GLU A 318 -7.20 -3.54 25.41
C GLU A 318 -6.06 -2.51 25.38
N PHE A 319 -4.88 -2.91 24.93
CA PHE A 319 -3.73 -2.02 24.78
C PHE A 319 -4.05 -0.82 23.89
N ARG A 320 -4.61 -1.04 22.69
CA ARG A 320 -4.96 0.06 21.78
C ARG A 320 -6.05 0.96 22.34
N HIS A 321 -6.98 0.41 23.11
CA HIS A 321 -8.01 1.19 23.80
C HIS A 321 -7.38 2.12 24.83
N VAL A 322 -6.47 1.61 25.66
CA VAL A 322 -5.70 2.41 26.63
C VAL A 322 -4.94 3.55 25.93
N VAL A 323 -4.26 3.25 24.81
CA VAL A 323 -3.50 4.24 24.04
C VAL A 323 -4.41 5.31 23.44
N LEU A 324 -5.56 4.91 22.88
CA LEU A 324 -6.52 5.86 22.30
C LEU A 324 -7.15 6.77 23.35
N GLU A 325 -7.58 6.23 24.48
CA GLU A 325 -8.27 6.99 25.52
C GLU A 325 -7.34 7.97 26.25
N ASN A 326 -6.10 7.57 26.50
CA ASN A 326 -5.19 8.39 27.29
C ASN A 326 -4.36 9.37 26.43
N PHE A 327 -4.04 9.01 25.19
CA PHE A 327 -3.09 9.78 24.37
C PHE A 327 -3.66 10.24 23.02
N ASN A 328 -4.96 10.00 22.76
CA ASN A 328 -5.57 10.32 21.46
C ASN A 328 -4.76 9.76 20.27
N LEU A 329 -4.21 8.56 20.45
CA LEU A 329 -3.36 7.86 19.46
C LEU A 329 -4.05 6.60 18.94
N SER A 330 -4.33 6.55 17.65
CA SER A 330 -4.87 5.36 16.97
C SER A 330 -3.73 4.51 16.41
N LEU A 331 -3.72 3.23 16.79
CA LEU A 331 -2.85 2.20 16.24
C LEU A 331 -3.66 1.17 15.43
N GLY A 332 -3.03 0.53 14.45
CA GLY A 332 -3.69 -0.51 13.65
C GLY A 332 -4.00 -1.75 14.49
N SER A 333 -5.20 -2.31 14.31
CA SER A 333 -5.62 -3.58 14.95
C SER A 333 -5.03 -4.80 14.24
N GLY A 334 -4.90 -5.90 14.92
CA GLY A 334 -4.74 -7.21 14.31
C GLY A 334 -5.99 -7.58 13.49
N LEU A 335 -5.80 -8.23 12.35
CA LEU A 335 -6.87 -8.62 11.44
C LEU A 335 -6.96 -10.14 11.31
N SER A 336 -8.17 -10.69 11.29
CA SER A 336 -8.41 -12.11 11.04
C SER A 336 -7.59 -13.03 11.96
N LYS A 337 -6.66 -13.84 11.43
CA LYS A 337 -5.84 -14.80 12.19
C LYS A 337 -4.95 -14.16 13.26
N VAL A 338 -4.62 -12.87 13.12
CA VAL A 338 -3.77 -12.13 14.07
C VAL A 338 -4.54 -11.14 14.94
N ARG A 339 -5.88 -11.21 14.91
CA ARG A 339 -6.74 -10.42 15.77
C ARG A 339 -6.42 -10.72 17.24
N ASP A 340 -6.38 -9.68 18.05
CA ASP A 340 -6.04 -9.70 19.46
C ASP A 340 -4.63 -10.22 19.80
N LYS A 341 -3.77 -10.36 18.79
CA LYS A 341 -2.38 -10.82 18.95
C LYS A 341 -1.36 -9.80 18.45
N VAL A 342 -1.72 -8.98 17.49
CA VAL A 342 -0.81 -8.07 16.79
C VAL A 342 -1.39 -6.67 16.75
N PHE A 343 -0.65 -5.67 17.20
CA PHE A 343 -0.93 -4.28 16.87
C PHE A 343 0.02 -3.79 15.77
N ARG A 344 -0.39 -2.75 15.05
CA ARG A 344 0.38 -2.22 13.92
C ARG A 344 0.63 -0.72 14.08
N ILE A 345 1.86 -0.33 13.81
CA ILE A 345 2.30 1.06 13.78
C ILE A 345 2.43 1.44 12.30
N GLY A 346 1.56 2.33 11.80
CA GLY A 346 1.72 2.93 10.47
C GLY A 346 2.76 4.04 10.52
N HIS A 347 3.64 4.08 9.54
CA HIS A 347 4.66 5.12 9.39
C HIS A 347 4.86 5.47 7.92
N LEU A 348 3.74 5.59 7.17
CA LEU A 348 3.71 5.89 5.75
C LEU A 348 2.98 7.19 5.43
N GLY A 349 3.23 7.72 4.25
CA GLY A 349 2.64 8.97 3.77
C GLY A 349 3.39 10.21 4.28
N ASP A 350 2.64 11.26 4.63
CA ASP A 350 3.20 12.50 5.20
C ASP A 350 3.52 12.30 6.69
N PHE A 351 4.76 11.88 6.95
CA PHE A 351 5.20 11.44 8.27
C PHE A 351 6.64 11.84 8.52
N ASN A 352 6.92 12.43 9.67
CA ASN A 352 8.26 12.93 10.05
C ASN A 352 8.76 12.33 11.37
N ASP A 353 10.01 12.65 11.73
CA ASP A 353 10.69 12.16 12.92
C ASP A 353 9.92 12.46 14.21
N LEU A 354 9.39 13.67 14.34
CA LEU A 354 8.67 14.08 15.57
C LEU A 354 7.32 13.36 15.69
N MET A 355 6.63 13.14 14.58
CA MET A 355 5.40 12.33 14.57
C MET A 355 5.70 10.89 14.99
N LEU A 356 6.81 10.31 14.52
CA LEU A 356 7.24 8.98 14.94
C LEU A 356 7.60 8.95 16.42
N CYS A 357 8.42 9.89 16.89
CA CYS A 357 8.81 9.97 18.32
C CYS A 357 7.59 10.14 19.22
N GLY A 358 6.65 11.04 18.87
CA GLY A 358 5.39 11.20 19.61
C GLY A 358 4.55 9.93 19.64
N THR A 359 4.46 9.22 18.52
CA THR A 359 3.78 7.92 18.44
C THR A 359 4.44 6.89 19.36
N LEU A 360 5.76 6.75 19.30
CA LEU A 360 6.51 5.80 20.14
C LEU A 360 6.42 6.16 21.63
N CYS A 361 6.41 7.47 21.98
CA CYS A 361 6.12 7.91 23.35
C CYS A 361 4.74 7.45 23.83
N GLY A 362 3.71 7.66 23.02
CA GLY A 362 2.35 7.18 23.34
C GLY A 362 2.27 5.66 23.49
N ILE A 363 3.01 4.91 22.66
CA ILE A 363 3.08 3.45 22.77
C ILE A 363 3.79 3.04 24.07
N GLU A 364 4.97 3.58 24.41
CA GLU A 364 5.71 3.20 25.61
C GLU A 364 4.92 3.51 26.89
N MET A 365 4.29 4.70 26.96
CA MET A 365 3.37 5.04 28.06
C MET A 365 2.15 4.12 28.10
N GLY A 366 1.62 3.76 26.95
CA GLY A 366 0.47 2.83 26.85
C GLY A 366 0.80 1.43 27.31
N LEU A 367 2.00 0.90 27.00
CA LEU A 367 2.48 -0.38 27.49
C LEU A 367 2.55 -0.40 29.03
N GLU A 368 3.06 0.67 29.64
CA GLU A 368 3.09 0.83 31.11
C GLU A 368 1.68 0.84 31.68
N LEU A 369 0.78 1.67 31.17
CA LEU A 369 -0.58 1.82 31.67
C LEU A 369 -1.44 0.55 31.50
N ALA A 370 -1.22 -0.20 30.42
CA ALA A 370 -1.92 -1.45 30.16
C ALA A 370 -1.28 -2.66 30.90
N GLY A 371 -0.22 -2.44 31.67
CA GLY A 371 0.48 -3.50 32.39
C GLY A 371 1.16 -4.53 31.46
N VAL A 372 1.49 -4.13 30.22
CA VAL A 372 2.15 -5.03 29.25
C VAL A 372 3.64 -5.14 29.59
N PRO A 373 4.19 -6.34 29.79
CA PRO A 373 5.61 -6.51 30.10
C PRO A 373 6.50 -5.96 28.98
N HIS A 374 7.36 -5.02 29.34
CA HIS A 374 8.32 -4.44 28.41
C HIS A 374 9.52 -3.83 29.16
N ARG A 375 10.62 -3.62 28.44
CA ARG A 375 11.77 -2.85 28.93
C ARG A 375 11.58 -1.39 28.53
N LYS A 376 11.97 -0.44 29.38
CA LYS A 376 11.94 0.99 29.06
C LYS A 376 13.07 1.37 28.09
N GLY A 377 12.90 2.46 27.34
CA GLY A 377 13.94 3.05 26.52
C GLY A 377 13.81 2.80 25.00
N GLY A 378 12.67 2.30 24.54
CA GLY A 378 12.44 2.13 23.10
C GLY A 378 12.41 3.46 22.36
N VAL A 379 11.77 4.47 22.95
CA VAL A 379 11.77 5.85 22.39
C VAL A 379 13.19 6.37 22.26
N THR A 380 14.03 6.20 23.29
CA THR A 380 15.44 6.63 23.28
C THR A 380 16.22 5.92 22.17
N ALA A 381 16.02 4.62 21.97
CA ALA A 381 16.69 3.86 20.92
C ALA A 381 16.31 4.36 19.52
N ALA A 382 15.03 4.69 19.28
CA ALA A 382 14.58 5.30 18.04
C ALA A 382 15.18 6.69 17.82
N MET A 383 15.15 7.57 18.83
CA MET A 383 15.70 8.92 18.76
C MET A 383 17.22 8.91 18.48
N GLN A 384 17.99 8.05 19.13
CA GLN A 384 19.43 7.89 18.88
C GLN A 384 19.71 7.49 17.44
N TYR A 385 18.92 6.58 16.88
CA TYR A 385 19.05 6.18 15.47
C TYR A 385 18.68 7.33 14.53
N LEU A 386 17.56 8.01 14.74
CA LEU A 386 17.12 9.14 13.91
C LEU A 386 18.15 10.27 13.92
N ALA A 387 18.73 10.58 15.09
CA ALA A 387 19.77 11.60 15.21
C ALA A 387 21.10 11.21 14.53
N SER A 388 21.43 9.91 14.50
CA SER A 388 22.64 9.41 13.83
C SER A 388 22.53 9.32 12.31
N GLN A 389 21.31 9.34 11.79
CA GLN A 389 20.97 9.23 10.37
C GLN A 389 20.06 10.41 9.96
N PRO A 390 20.60 11.65 9.92
CA PRO A 390 19.75 12.80 9.56
C PRO A 390 19.19 12.64 8.15
N ASP A 391 17.97 13.13 7.96
CA ASP A 391 17.31 13.06 6.66
C ASP A 391 18.10 13.79 5.58
N ALA A 392 18.43 13.11 4.48
CA ALA A 392 19.26 13.65 3.41
C ALA A 392 18.61 14.85 2.68
N ALA A 393 17.27 14.99 2.73
CA ALA A 393 16.56 16.15 2.20
C ALA A 393 16.81 17.40 3.03
N GLY A 394 16.82 17.31 4.37
CA GLY A 394 17.12 18.44 5.26
C GLY A 394 18.60 18.83 5.30
N ALA A 395 19.52 17.99 4.86
CA ALA A 395 20.95 18.30 4.85
C ALA A 395 21.36 19.22 3.68
N LYS A 396 20.68 19.15 2.54
CA LYS A 396 20.97 20.03 1.38
C LYS A 396 20.51 21.46 1.58
N GLU A 397 19.37 21.69 2.22
CA GLU A 397 18.90 23.06 2.52
C GLU A 397 19.75 23.76 3.58
N ARG A 398 20.28 23.01 4.57
CA ARG A 398 21.18 23.58 5.60
C ARG A 398 22.57 23.91 5.10
N ALA A 399 23.00 23.31 3.99
CA ALA A 399 24.28 23.63 3.34
C ALA A 399 24.17 24.80 2.35
N ALA A 400 22.94 25.21 1.99
CA ALA A 400 22.66 26.30 1.07
C ALA A 400 22.16 27.59 1.79
N ALA A 401 21.94 27.56 3.11
CA ALA A 401 21.62 28.68 4.00
C ALA A 401 22.83 29.07 4.86
#